data_7e91715b558f094c6c88f6cd46d6d15c
#
_entry.id   7e91715b558f094c6c88f6cd46d6d15c
#
_cell.length_a   1.000
_cell.length_b   1.000
_cell.length_c   1.000
_cell.angle_alpha   90.00
_cell.angle_beta   90.00
_cell.angle_gamma   90.00
#
_symmetry.space_group_name_H-M   'P 1'
#
loop_
_entity.id
_entity.type
_entity.pdbx_description
1 polymer ?
#
loop_
_entity_poly.entity_id
_entity_poly.type
_entity_poly.pdbx_seq_one_letter_code
_entity_poly.pdbx_strand_id
1 'polypeptide(L)' 'MKTFLIDYRRPDGREDFKVVEADTAAQAVEIFRAAGCDGWSGFLFQEFDIMAVSERVG' A
#
# COMPACT_ATOMS: atom_id res chain seq x y z
N MET A 1 -14.77 -0.11 -9.69
CA MET A 1 -13.46 -0.08 -9.01
C MET A 1 -13.05 -1.48 -8.60
N LYS A 2 -11.77 -1.75 -8.65
CA LYS A 2 -11.18 -3.01 -8.19
C LYS A 2 -10.57 -2.82 -6.82
N THR A 3 -10.42 -3.90 -6.09
CA THR A 3 -9.77 -3.88 -4.78
C THR A 3 -8.39 -4.52 -4.92
N PHE A 4 -7.36 -3.81 -4.46
CA PHE A 4 -5.98 -4.27 -4.52
C PHE A 4 -5.44 -4.46 -3.12
N LEU A 5 -4.63 -5.51 -2.96
CA LEU A 5 -3.88 -5.77 -1.73
C LEU A 5 -2.43 -5.38 -1.99
N ILE A 6 -1.91 -4.47 -1.20
CA ILE A 6 -0.52 -4.03 -1.29
C ILE A 6 0.23 -4.55 -0.09
N ASP A 7 1.18 -5.45 -0.34
CA ASP A 7 2.11 -5.94 0.68
C ASP A 7 3.33 -5.03 0.71
N TYR A 8 3.66 -4.54 1.87
CA TYR A 8 4.75 -3.57 2.01
C TYR A 8 5.59 -3.86 3.24
N ARG A 9 6.80 -3.30 3.22
CA ARG A 9 7.72 -3.34 4.37
C ARG A 9 7.98 -1.91 4.83
N ARG A 10 7.85 -1.68 6.13
CA ARG A 10 8.16 -0.40 6.73
C ARG A 10 9.67 -0.20 6.83
N PRO A 11 10.15 1.05 6.95
CA PRO A 11 11.58 1.32 7.10
C PRO A 11 12.23 0.63 8.31
N ASP A 12 11.44 0.27 9.32
CA ASP A 12 11.93 -0.46 10.50
C ASP A 12 12.03 -1.97 10.28
N GLY A 13 11.69 -2.46 9.08
CA GLY A 13 11.76 -3.87 8.72
C GLY A 13 10.47 -4.65 8.92
N ARG A 14 9.44 -4.06 9.50
CA ARG A 14 8.17 -4.75 9.71
C ARG A 14 7.36 -4.79 8.42
N GLU A 15 6.73 -5.94 8.17
CA GLU A 15 5.90 -6.16 7.00
C GLU A 15 4.43 -6.10 7.36
N ASP A 16 3.64 -5.54 6.47
CA ASP A 16 2.22 -5.42 6.66
C ASP A 16 1.54 -5.33 5.28
N PHE A 17 0.24 -5.14 5.28
CA PHE A 17 -0.51 -4.97 4.04
C PHE A 17 -1.55 -3.88 4.18
N LYS A 18 -1.99 -3.35 3.04
CA LYS A 18 -3.08 -2.38 2.99
C LYS A 18 -3.96 -2.69 1.79
N VAL A 19 -5.27 -2.53 1.99
CA VAL A 19 -6.26 -2.71 0.93
C VAL A 19 -6.60 -1.34 0.34
N VAL A 20 -6.51 -1.22 -0.98
CA VAL A 20 -6.75 0.03 -1.69
C VAL A 20 -7.72 -0.22 -2.84
N GLU A 21 -8.71 0.65 -3.00
CA GLU A 21 -9.62 0.61 -4.13
C GLU A 21 -9.11 1.51 -5.24
N ALA A 22 -9.01 0.97 -6.45
CA ALA A 22 -8.50 1.67 -7.62
C ALA A 22 -8.94 0.95 -8.89
N ASP A 23 -8.74 1.59 -10.04
CA ASP A 23 -9.07 0.99 -11.32
C ASP A 23 -7.95 0.12 -11.86
N THR A 24 -6.70 0.44 -11.53
CA THR A 24 -5.51 -0.29 -11.96
C THR A 24 -4.55 -0.47 -10.81
N ALA A 25 -3.64 -1.44 -10.94
CA ALA A 25 -2.59 -1.64 -9.95
C ALA A 25 -1.68 -0.41 -9.81
N ALA A 26 -1.35 0.24 -10.92
CA ALA A 26 -0.53 1.45 -10.89
C ALA A 26 -1.22 2.57 -10.09
N GLN A 27 -2.52 2.73 -10.29
CA GLN A 27 -3.30 3.72 -9.55
C GLN A 27 -3.34 3.38 -8.06
N ALA A 28 -3.48 2.09 -7.72
CA ALA A 28 -3.48 1.65 -6.34
C ALA A 28 -2.17 2.02 -5.63
N VAL A 29 -1.03 1.85 -6.30
CA VAL A 29 0.27 2.24 -5.77
C VAL A 29 0.36 3.76 -5.57
N GLU A 30 -0.14 4.54 -6.51
CA GLU A 30 -0.17 6.00 -6.39
C GLU A 30 -1.00 6.44 -5.19
N ILE A 31 -2.19 5.86 -5.02
CA ILE A 31 -3.07 6.16 -3.89
C ILE A 31 -2.37 5.80 -2.58
N PHE A 32 -1.72 4.65 -2.53
CA PHE A 32 -1.00 4.19 -1.35
C PHE A 32 0.10 5.19 -0.97
N ARG A 33 0.92 5.60 -1.93
CA ARG A 33 2.03 6.53 -1.67
C ARG A 33 1.55 7.92 -1.30
N ALA A 34 0.38 8.32 -1.77
CA ALA A 34 -0.20 9.63 -1.48
C ALA A 34 -0.98 9.66 -0.16
N ALA A 35 -1.09 8.55 0.54
CA ALA A 35 -1.91 8.45 1.75
C ALA A 35 -1.33 9.21 2.96
N GLY A 36 -0.11 9.71 2.86
CA GLY A 36 0.50 10.52 3.92
C GLY A 36 1.26 9.69 4.93
N CYS A 37 0.97 9.92 6.22
CA CYS A 37 1.60 9.20 7.33
C CYS A 37 0.82 7.97 7.72
N ASP A 38 1.55 6.89 8.02
CA ASP A 38 0.97 5.72 8.67
C ASP A 38 0.72 6.07 10.14
N GLY A 39 -0.55 6.03 10.54
CA GLY A 39 -0.94 6.40 11.89
C GLY A 39 -0.38 5.48 12.97
N TRP A 40 0.08 4.28 12.61
CA TRP A 40 0.63 3.33 13.57
C TRP A 40 2.12 3.56 13.81
N SER A 41 2.90 3.73 12.74
CA SER A 41 4.36 3.84 12.83
C SER A 41 4.88 5.27 12.74
N GLY A 42 4.09 6.18 12.18
CA GLY A 42 4.51 7.57 11.94
C GLY A 42 5.37 7.77 10.70
N PHE A 43 5.73 6.70 10.00
CA PHE A 43 6.47 6.81 8.74
C PHE A 43 5.55 7.23 7.60
N LEU A 44 6.10 7.92 6.61
CA LEU A 44 5.36 8.26 5.40
C LEU A 44 5.22 7.03 4.52
N PHE A 45 4.03 6.85 3.92
CA PHE A 45 3.81 5.72 3.00
C PHE A 45 4.76 5.74 1.80
N GLN A 46 5.28 6.90 1.45
CA GLN A 46 6.28 7.03 0.37
C GLN A 46 7.60 6.33 0.70
N GLU A 47 7.88 6.13 1.99
CA GLU A 47 9.13 5.51 2.45
C GLU A 47 9.04 3.99 2.53
N PHE A 48 7.85 3.43 2.35
CA PHE A 48 7.63 1.99 2.44
C PHE A 48 8.08 1.28 1.17
N ASP A 49 8.66 0.09 1.33
CA ASP A 49 9.00 -0.77 0.20
C ASP A 49 7.78 -1.60 -0.18
N ILE A 50 7.30 -1.44 -1.40
CA ILE A 50 6.19 -2.25 -1.90
C ILE A 50 6.75 -3.58 -2.37
N MET A 51 6.30 -4.66 -1.75
CA MET A 51 6.79 -6.00 -2.04
C MET A 51 5.93 -6.70 -3.10
N ALA A 52 4.63 -6.49 -3.04
CA ALA A 52 3.69 -7.11 -3.99
C ALA A 52 2.40 -6.31 -4.05
N VAL A 53 1.79 -6.30 -5.24
CA VAL A 53 0.46 -5.72 -5.44
C VAL A 53 -0.37 -6.77 -6.15
N SER A 54 -1.50 -7.14 -5.57
CA SER A 54 -2.39 -8.14 -6.15
C SER A 54 -3.83 -7.65 -6.14
N GLU A 55 -4.57 -8.03 -7.17
CA GLU A 55 -5.99 -7.73 -7.23
C GLU A 55 -6.75 -8.77 -6.39
N ARG A 56 -7.62 -8.29 -5.53
CA ARG A 56 -8.51 -9.17 -4.77
C ARG A 56 -9.80 -9.36 -5.55
N VAL A 57 -10.13 -10.62 -5.79
CA VAL A 57 -11.37 -11.01 -6.46
C VAL A 57 -12.31 -11.62 -5.42
N GLY A 58 -13.49 -11.08 -5.35
CA GLY A 58 -14.46 -11.71 -4.44
C GLY A 58 -15.50 -10.80 -3.96
#